data_c6e732ab79ca0ee0a42e990ec8cc6f51
#
_entry.id   c6e732ab79ca0ee0a42e990ec8cc6f51
#
_cell.length_a   1.000
_cell.length_b   1.000
_cell.length_c   1.000
_cell.angle_alpha   90.00
_cell.angle_beta   90.00
_cell.angle_gamma   90.00
#
_symmetry.space_group_name_H-M   'P 1'
#
loop_
_entity.id
_entity.type
_entity.pdbx_description
1 polymer ?
#
loop_
_entity_poly.entity_id
_entity_poly.type
_entity_poly.pdbx_seq_one_letter_code
_entity_poly.pdbx_strand_id
1 'polypeptide(L)'
;MRYIKFFASISLSIMLALPLPAISKEDEQFLKAQKYFFQKKFEMAELLLQEVIKSNPENALAYSYLGDIYLKKQLYDGALNLYKKAVDLDPGNALNHFRMGQVYYFKKMGHEALESYHKALELDSKLKITYYQIGLTYLMLLRDKEKTVENWEIYIKEVPEDPQYESIKRVIALLKDPDFKIPPADSEISIEEALLLGGATLDKKERETENRKAEHESKKSKKTLEDIYIDDDL
;
A
#
# COMPACT_ATOMS: atom_id res chain seq x y z
N MET A 1 60.86 -52.97 23.08
CA MET A 1 59.58 -53.03 22.36
C MET A 1 58.48 -52.63 23.33
N ARG A 2 57.93 -51.41 23.16
CA ARG A 2 56.90 -50.89 24.06
C ARG A 2 55.63 -50.75 23.23
N TYR A 3 54.57 -51.48 23.56
CA TYR A 3 53.24 -51.37 23.00
C TYR A 3 52.53 -50.24 23.69
N ILE A 4 52.20 -49.16 22.94
CA ILE A 4 51.36 -48.11 23.41
C ILE A 4 49.92 -48.48 23.00
N LYS A 5 49.08 -48.78 24.01
CA LYS A 5 47.65 -48.99 23.84
C LYS A 5 46.96 -47.62 23.78
N PHE A 6 46.43 -47.24 22.61
CA PHE A 6 45.50 -46.09 22.43
C PHE A 6 44.11 -46.51 22.92
N PHE A 7 43.67 -45.96 24.03
CA PHE A 7 42.27 -45.99 24.43
C PHE A 7 41.56 -44.85 23.71
N ALA A 8 40.78 -45.17 22.68
CA ALA A 8 39.85 -44.25 22.09
C ALA A 8 38.66 -44.08 23.04
N SER A 9 38.60 -42.95 23.71
CA SER A 9 37.45 -42.51 24.51
C SER A 9 36.33 -42.07 23.58
N ILE A 10 35.32 -42.90 23.40
CA ILE A 10 34.08 -42.56 22.73
C ILE A 10 33.24 -41.75 23.72
N SER A 11 33.30 -40.42 23.64
CA SER A 11 32.38 -39.57 24.36
C SER A 11 31.02 -39.59 23.60
N LEU A 12 30.12 -40.42 24.11
CA LEU A 12 28.72 -40.44 23.68
C LEU A 12 28.05 -39.15 24.19
N SER A 13 28.06 -38.13 23.36
CA SER A 13 27.29 -36.89 23.60
C SER A 13 25.79 -37.23 23.55
N ILE A 14 25.23 -37.44 24.74
CA ILE A 14 23.76 -37.49 24.91
C ILE A 14 23.23 -36.12 24.61
N MET A 15 22.82 -35.90 23.35
CA MET A 15 22.09 -34.73 22.94
C MET A 15 20.68 -34.81 23.58
N LEU A 16 20.55 -34.14 24.74
CA LEU A 16 19.26 -34.02 25.43
C LEU A 16 18.30 -33.30 24.47
N ALA A 17 17.44 -34.04 23.78
CA ALA A 17 16.35 -33.48 23.03
C ALA A 17 15.39 -32.81 24.03
N LEU A 18 15.55 -31.52 24.21
CA LEU A 18 14.56 -30.73 24.94
C LEU A 18 13.22 -30.91 24.24
N PRO A 19 12.16 -31.30 24.96
CA PRO A 19 10.83 -31.38 24.35
C PRO A 19 10.48 -30.00 23.82
N LEU A 20 10.04 -29.93 22.53
CA LEU A 20 9.48 -28.72 22.00
C LEU A 20 8.33 -28.29 22.92
N PRO A 21 8.25 -27.01 23.28
CA PRO A 21 7.15 -26.53 24.11
C PRO A 21 5.83 -26.90 23.44
N ALA A 22 4.96 -27.56 24.16
CA ALA A 22 3.61 -27.87 23.68
C ALA A 22 2.90 -26.54 23.38
N ILE A 23 2.30 -26.44 22.20
CA ILE A 23 1.48 -25.26 21.82
C ILE A 23 0.39 -25.12 22.88
N SER A 24 0.24 -23.94 23.45
CA SER A 24 -0.82 -23.71 24.44
C SER A 24 -2.20 -23.80 23.77
N LYS A 25 -3.23 -24.11 24.55
CA LYS A 25 -4.61 -24.11 24.05
C LYS A 25 -5.00 -22.74 23.48
N GLU A 26 -4.47 -21.69 24.04
CA GLU A 26 -4.70 -20.29 23.60
C GLU A 26 -4.04 -20.03 22.25
N ASP A 27 -2.80 -20.49 22.05
CA ASP A 27 -2.10 -20.40 20.76
C ASP A 27 -2.85 -21.20 19.69
N GLU A 28 -3.36 -22.40 20.03
CA GLU A 28 -4.17 -23.20 19.11
C GLU A 28 -5.44 -22.48 18.69
N GLN A 29 -6.15 -21.82 19.62
CA GLN A 29 -7.33 -21.03 19.32
C GLN A 29 -6.99 -19.85 18.44
N PHE A 30 -5.90 -19.14 18.72
CA PHE A 30 -5.45 -18.02 17.90
C PHE A 30 -5.09 -18.46 16.47
N LEU A 31 -4.31 -19.54 16.31
CA LEU A 31 -4.00 -20.11 14.99
C LEU A 31 -5.26 -20.51 14.21
N LYS A 32 -6.25 -21.06 14.89
CA LYS A 32 -7.54 -21.38 14.28
C LYS A 32 -8.31 -20.14 13.85
N ALA A 33 -8.29 -19.08 14.66
CA ALA A 33 -8.88 -17.78 14.32
C ALA A 33 -8.20 -17.18 13.07
N GLN A 34 -6.88 -17.17 13.03
CA GLN A 34 -6.11 -16.73 11.84
C GLN A 34 -6.48 -17.54 10.60
N LYS A 35 -6.58 -18.87 10.72
CA LYS A 35 -7.00 -19.73 9.61
C LYS A 35 -8.38 -19.33 9.07
N TYR A 36 -9.35 -19.09 9.93
CA TYR A 36 -10.69 -18.65 9.50
C TYR A 36 -10.64 -17.25 8.89
N PHE A 37 -9.84 -16.35 9.43
CA PHE A 37 -9.63 -15.01 8.87
C PHE A 37 -9.11 -15.08 7.43
N PHE A 38 -8.06 -15.84 7.16
CA PHE A 38 -7.50 -16.00 5.81
C PHE A 38 -8.45 -16.76 4.86
N GLN A 39 -9.32 -17.62 5.39
CA GLN A 39 -10.43 -18.24 4.64
C GLN A 39 -11.61 -17.29 4.42
N LYS A 40 -11.53 -16.02 4.86
CA LYS A 40 -12.62 -15.03 4.82
C LYS A 40 -13.91 -15.45 5.58
N LYS A 41 -13.78 -16.38 6.52
CA LYS A 41 -14.86 -16.81 7.43
C LYS A 41 -14.88 -15.91 8.66
N PHE A 42 -15.22 -14.63 8.43
CA PHE A 42 -15.01 -13.56 9.42
C PHE A 42 -15.82 -13.73 10.69
N GLU A 43 -17.04 -14.28 10.63
CA GLU A 43 -17.87 -14.55 11.81
C GLU A 43 -17.22 -15.58 12.74
N MET A 44 -16.66 -16.64 12.16
CA MET A 44 -15.96 -17.67 12.93
C MET A 44 -14.63 -17.15 13.51
N ALA A 45 -13.90 -16.34 12.74
CA ALA A 45 -12.68 -15.72 13.19
C ALA A 45 -12.95 -14.74 14.35
N GLU A 46 -13.99 -13.91 14.24
CA GLU A 46 -14.38 -12.94 15.26
C GLU A 46 -14.68 -13.61 16.61
N LEU A 47 -15.50 -14.67 16.61
CA LEU A 47 -15.82 -15.40 17.83
C LEU A 47 -14.55 -15.93 18.52
N LEU A 48 -13.65 -16.56 17.76
CA LEU A 48 -12.42 -17.11 18.32
C LEU A 48 -11.46 -16.01 18.79
N LEU A 49 -11.36 -14.89 18.07
CA LEU A 49 -10.52 -13.76 18.47
C LEU A 49 -11.02 -13.13 19.77
N GLN A 50 -12.34 -13.02 19.95
CA GLN A 50 -12.94 -12.54 21.21
C GLN A 50 -12.61 -13.49 22.38
N GLU A 51 -12.66 -14.82 22.16
CA GLU A 51 -12.25 -15.79 23.16
C GLU A 51 -10.77 -15.68 23.49
N VAL A 52 -9.90 -15.53 22.47
CA VAL A 52 -8.45 -15.32 22.66
C VAL A 52 -8.18 -14.06 23.47
N ILE A 53 -8.81 -12.94 23.16
CA ILE A 53 -8.66 -11.68 23.89
C ILE A 53 -9.15 -11.83 25.34
N LYS A 54 -10.20 -12.61 25.59
CA LYS A 54 -10.72 -12.86 26.93
C LYS A 54 -9.75 -13.69 27.77
N SER A 55 -9.09 -14.69 27.18
CA SER A 55 -8.12 -15.55 27.88
C SER A 55 -6.74 -14.88 27.96
N ASN A 56 -6.32 -14.15 26.94
CA ASN A 56 -5.05 -13.42 26.87
C ASN A 56 -5.26 -11.98 26.39
N PRO A 57 -5.55 -11.05 27.32
CA PRO A 57 -5.77 -9.64 26.98
C PRO A 57 -4.53 -8.89 26.47
N GLU A 58 -3.35 -9.51 26.49
CA GLU A 58 -2.09 -8.95 25.99
C GLU A 58 -1.75 -9.40 24.57
N ASN A 59 -2.60 -10.19 23.93
CA ASN A 59 -2.37 -10.62 22.56
C ASN A 59 -2.68 -9.49 21.56
N ALA A 60 -1.67 -8.66 21.27
CA ALA A 60 -1.78 -7.52 20.34
C ALA A 60 -2.29 -7.93 18.95
N LEU A 61 -1.86 -9.11 18.44
CA LEU A 61 -2.27 -9.60 17.13
C LEU A 61 -3.77 -9.96 17.10
N ALA A 62 -4.31 -10.49 18.20
CA ALA A 62 -5.74 -10.79 18.25
C ALA A 62 -6.59 -9.51 18.11
N TYR A 63 -6.18 -8.42 18.74
CA TYR A 63 -6.82 -7.10 18.56
C TYR A 63 -6.66 -6.59 17.12
N SER A 64 -5.49 -6.75 16.51
CA SER A 64 -5.25 -6.34 15.13
C SER A 64 -6.17 -7.08 14.14
N TYR A 65 -6.27 -8.41 14.23
CA TYR A 65 -7.14 -9.20 13.36
C TYR A 65 -8.64 -8.90 13.60
N LEU A 66 -9.03 -8.69 14.85
CA LEU A 66 -10.41 -8.29 15.17
C LEU A 66 -10.71 -6.89 14.62
N GLY A 67 -9.75 -5.98 14.69
CA GLY A 67 -9.80 -4.65 14.08
C GLY A 67 -9.98 -4.74 12.55
N ASP A 68 -9.25 -5.63 11.87
CA ASP A 68 -9.39 -5.87 10.43
C ASP A 68 -10.79 -6.37 10.07
N ILE A 69 -11.39 -7.24 10.88
CA ILE A 69 -12.78 -7.70 10.69
C ILE A 69 -13.77 -6.54 10.85
N TYR A 70 -13.59 -5.69 11.88
CA TYR A 70 -14.45 -4.55 12.13
C TYR A 70 -14.33 -3.49 11.04
N LEU A 71 -13.11 -3.25 10.53
CA LEU A 71 -12.89 -2.37 9.39
C LEU A 71 -13.63 -2.88 8.13
N LYS A 72 -13.55 -4.19 7.85
CA LYS A 72 -14.32 -4.80 6.75
C LYS A 72 -15.84 -4.68 6.91
N LYS A 73 -16.32 -4.75 8.14
CA LYS A 73 -17.73 -4.53 8.48
C LYS A 73 -18.12 -3.04 8.54
N GLN A 74 -17.18 -2.13 8.24
CA GLN A 74 -17.34 -0.67 8.33
C GLN A 74 -17.69 -0.17 9.75
N LEU A 75 -17.38 -0.96 10.76
CA LEU A 75 -17.53 -0.60 12.18
C LEU A 75 -16.31 0.22 12.62
N TYR A 76 -16.15 1.42 12.05
CA TYR A 76 -14.94 2.23 12.13
C TYR A 76 -14.52 2.58 13.55
N ASP A 77 -15.45 2.96 14.44
CA ASP A 77 -15.11 3.29 15.83
C ASP A 77 -14.63 2.06 16.61
N GLY A 78 -15.27 0.92 16.39
CA GLY A 78 -14.83 -0.35 16.97
C GLY A 78 -13.45 -0.77 16.47
N ALA A 79 -13.21 -0.67 15.15
CA ALA A 79 -11.93 -0.97 14.54
C ALA A 79 -10.81 -0.07 15.11
N LEU A 80 -11.07 1.25 15.22
CA LEU A 80 -10.11 2.20 15.76
C LEU A 80 -9.72 1.88 17.22
N ASN A 81 -10.71 1.53 18.06
CA ASN A 81 -10.45 1.16 19.45
C ASN A 81 -9.61 -0.12 19.56
N LEU A 82 -9.87 -1.10 18.70
CA LEU A 82 -9.11 -2.36 18.63
C LEU A 82 -7.65 -2.11 18.17
N TYR A 83 -7.45 -1.30 17.14
CA TYR A 83 -6.09 -0.97 16.69
C TYR A 83 -5.33 -0.11 17.73
N LYS A 84 -5.99 0.83 18.40
CA LYS A 84 -5.37 1.56 19.53
C LYS A 84 -4.90 0.61 20.60
N LYS A 85 -5.74 -0.36 20.98
CA LYS A 85 -5.34 -1.37 21.96
C LYS A 85 -4.17 -2.24 21.46
N ALA A 86 -4.16 -2.60 20.17
CA ALA A 86 -3.05 -3.32 19.56
C ALA A 86 -1.75 -2.49 19.58
N VAL A 87 -1.82 -1.18 19.31
CA VAL A 87 -0.68 -0.25 19.39
C VAL A 87 -0.19 -0.07 20.82
N ASP A 88 -1.09 0.01 21.82
CA ASP A 88 -0.71 0.11 23.23
C ASP A 88 0.11 -1.12 23.68
N LEU A 89 -0.21 -2.30 23.12
CA LEU A 89 0.46 -3.56 23.44
C LEU A 89 1.73 -3.79 22.60
N ASP A 90 1.73 -3.35 21.34
CA ASP A 90 2.86 -3.45 20.40
C ASP A 90 3.02 -2.14 19.63
N PRO A 91 3.69 -1.12 20.23
CA PRO A 91 3.87 0.19 19.62
C PRO A 91 4.73 0.19 18.36
N GLY A 92 5.53 -0.85 18.15
CA GLY A 92 6.43 -1.00 17.01
C GLY A 92 5.76 -1.54 15.74
N ASN A 93 4.50 -1.93 15.80
CA ASN A 93 3.80 -2.54 14.68
C ASN A 93 3.29 -1.50 13.68
N ALA A 94 4.09 -1.26 12.63
CA ALA A 94 3.78 -0.32 11.56
C ALA A 94 2.40 -0.57 10.91
N LEU A 95 1.99 -1.85 10.78
CA LEU A 95 0.74 -2.20 10.13
C LEU A 95 -0.48 -1.72 10.92
N ASN A 96 -0.43 -1.71 12.25
CA ASN A 96 -1.52 -1.18 13.08
C ASN A 96 -1.70 0.33 12.86
N HIS A 97 -0.60 1.09 12.77
CA HIS A 97 -0.67 2.52 12.42
C HIS A 97 -1.22 2.74 11.01
N PHE A 98 -0.78 1.94 10.04
CA PHE A 98 -1.34 1.98 8.68
C PHE A 98 -2.85 1.72 8.68
N ARG A 99 -3.33 0.72 9.42
CA ARG A 99 -4.75 0.40 9.57
C ARG A 99 -5.54 1.52 10.25
N MET A 100 -4.98 2.15 11.28
CA MET A 100 -5.58 3.34 11.88
C MET A 100 -5.73 4.47 10.86
N GLY A 101 -4.72 4.69 10.03
CA GLY A 101 -4.78 5.66 8.94
C GLY A 101 -5.93 5.36 7.97
N GLN A 102 -6.11 4.10 7.58
CA GLN A 102 -7.26 3.69 6.76
C GLN A 102 -8.60 3.96 7.44
N VAL A 103 -8.72 3.66 8.73
CA VAL A 103 -9.95 3.96 9.49
C VAL A 103 -10.23 5.46 9.51
N TYR A 104 -9.22 6.28 9.80
CA TYR A 104 -9.38 7.74 9.78
C TYR A 104 -9.75 8.26 8.39
N TYR A 105 -9.16 7.72 7.32
CA TYR A 105 -9.54 8.06 5.96
C TYR A 105 -11.04 7.80 5.70
N PHE A 106 -11.55 6.62 6.06
CA PHE A 106 -12.97 6.30 5.90
C PHE A 106 -13.88 7.18 6.77
N LYS A 107 -13.40 7.62 7.92
CA LYS A 107 -14.08 8.59 8.78
C LYS A 107 -13.97 10.04 8.27
N LYS A 108 -13.32 10.28 7.13
CA LYS A 108 -13.06 11.60 6.56
C LYS A 108 -12.18 12.51 7.44
N MET A 109 -11.39 11.92 8.30
CA MET A 109 -10.44 12.57 9.20
C MET A 109 -9.06 12.58 8.54
N GLY A 110 -8.87 13.50 7.56
CA GLY A 110 -7.70 13.47 6.68
C GLY A 110 -6.38 13.70 7.38
N HIS A 111 -6.32 14.62 8.35
CA HIS A 111 -5.09 14.93 9.07
C HIS A 111 -4.65 13.78 9.99
N GLU A 112 -5.59 13.16 10.70
CA GLU A 112 -5.33 12.01 11.56
C GLU A 112 -4.94 10.77 10.74
N ALA A 113 -5.51 10.63 9.52
CA ALA A 113 -5.09 9.60 8.59
C ALA A 113 -3.63 9.78 8.19
N LEU A 114 -3.22 11.00 7.80
CA LEU A 114 -1.84 11.31 7.43
C LEU A 114 -0.86 11.08 8.59
N GLU A 115 -1.20 11.52 9.80
CA GLU A 115 -0.38 11.29 11.00
C GLU A 115 -0.13 9.79 11.21
N SER A 116 -1.19 8.99 11.12
CA SER A 116 -1.10 7.54 11.29
C SER A 116 -0.28 6.87 10.18
N TYR A 117 -0.43 7.30 8.92
CA TYR A 117 0.37 6.81 7.80
C TYR A 117 1.85 7.20 7.92
N HIS A 118 2.15 8.43 8.30
CA HIS A 118 3.53 8.84 8.53
C HIS A 118 4.18 8.04 9.65
N LYS A 119 3.44 7.76 10.73
CA LYS A 119 3.94 6.89 11.80
C LYS A 119 4.21 5.47 11.31
N ALA A 120 3.37 4.93 10.44
CA ALA A 120 3.61 3.62 9.83
C ALA A 120 4.91 3.59 9.00
N LEU A 121 5.19 4.64 8.19
CA LEU A 121 6.43 4.76 7.41
C LEU A 121 7.67 4.98 8.27
N GLU A 122 7.54 5.70 9.40
CA GLU A 122 8.61 5.88 10.36
C GLU A 122 9.04 4.55 10.98
N LEU A 123 8.08 3.69 11.29
CA LEU A 123 8.31 2.36 11.86
C LEU A 123 8.77 1.32 10.82
N ASP A 124 8.21 1.37 9.62
CA ASP A 124 8.59 0.50 8.50
C ASP A 124 8.56 1.26 7.16
N SER A 125 9.71 1.76 6.74
CA SER A 125 9.87 2.44 5.46
C SER A 125 9.66 1.53 4.23
N LYS A 126 9.55 0.21 4.41
CA LYS A 126 9.27 -0.75 3.34
C LYS A 126 7.77 -0.90 3.06
N LEU A 127 6.91 -0.35 3.91
CA LEU A 127 5.46 -0.37 3.70
C LEU A 127 5.04 0.63 2.62
N LYS A 128 5.51 0.42 1.38
CA LYS A 128 5.42 1.37 0.25
C LYS A 128 3.99 1.74 -0.13
N ILE A 129 3.02 0.84 0.05
CA ILE A 129 1.60 1.12 -0.18
C ILE A 129 1.10 2.34 0.62
N THR A 130 1.79 2.68 1.69
CA THR A 130 1.44 3.85 2.51
C THR A 130 1.56 5.16 1.73
N TYR A 131 2.54 5.30 0.83
CA TYR A 131 2.65 6.47 -0.04
C TYR A 131 1.44 6.63 -0.95
N TYR A 132 0.90 5.51 -1.47
CA TYR A 132 -0.34 5.55 -2.24
C TYR A 132 -1.51 6.08 -1.39
N GLN A 133 -1.65 5.58 -0.16
CA GLN A 133 -2.73 6.00 0.76
C GLN A 133 -2.58 7.47 1.20
N ILE A 134 -1.35 7.94 1.42
CA ILE A 134 -1.09 9.36 1.71
C ILE A 134 -1.52 10.22 0.53
N GLY A 135 -1.10 9.89 -0.70
CA GLY A 135 -1.50 10.61 -1.90
C GLY A 135 -3.02 10.61 -2.09
N LEU A 136 -3.67 9.45 -1.90
CA LEU A 136 -5.13 9.33 -1.96
C LEU A 136 -5.82 10.22 -0.92
N THR A 137 -5.26 10.31 0.30
CA THR A 137 -5.80 11.17 1.36
C THR A 137 -5.69 12.65 0.98
N TYR A 138 -4.54 13.08 0.44
CA TYR A 138 -4.38 14.44 -0.07
C TYR A 138 -5.35 14.74 -1.19
N LEU A 139 -5.53 13.83 -2.15
CA LEU A 139 -6.45 14.03 -3.28
C LEU A 139 -7.90 14.13 -2.82
N MET A 140 -8.37 13.11 -2.10
CA MET A 140 -9.80 12.92 -1.85
C MET A 140 -10.34 13.74 -0.68
N LEU A 141 -9.51 13.97 0.35
CA LEU A 141 -9.97 14.64 1.57
C LEU A 141 -9.44 16.07 1.71
N LEU A 142 -8.22 16.34 1.26
CA LEU A 142 -7.55 17.63 1.44
C LEU A 142 -7.45 18.45 0.15
N ARG A 143 -7.72 17.85 -1.01
CA ARG A 143 -7.69 18.46 -2.35
C ARG A 143 -6.35 19.12 -2.71
N ASP A 144 -5.25 18.54 -2.18
CA ASP A 144 -3.90 19.00 -2.42
C ASP A 144 -3.26 18.16 -3.54
N LYS A 145 -3.31 18.69 -4.79
CA LYS A 145 -2.80 17.97 -5.96
C LYS A 145 -1.28 17.85 -5.96
N GLU A 146 -0.57 18.83 -5.43
CA GLU A 146 0.89 18.86 -5.36
C GLU A 146 1.40 17.73 -4.48
N LYS A 147 0.86 17.59 -3.27
CA LYS A 147 1.21 16.50 -2.34
C LYS A 147 0.72 15.14 -2.80
N THR A 148 -0.39 15.09 -3.52
CA THR A 148 -0.85 13.85 -4.17
C THR A 148 0.18 13.36 -5.16
N VAL A 149 0.62 14.24 -6.07
CA VAL A 149 1.62 13.93 -7.10
C VAL A 149 2.93 13.48 -6.46
N GLU A 150 3.45 14.24 -5.48
CA GLU A 150 4.69 13.92 -4.76
C GLU A 150 4.66 12.47 -4.21
N ASN A 151 3.61 12.12 -3.49
CA ASN A 151 3.53 10.80 -2.86
C ASN A 151 3.29 9.67 -3.86
N TRP A 152 2.49 9.91 -4.90
CA TRP A 152 2.25 8.89 -5.92
C TRP A 152 3.46 8.69 -6.84
N GLU A 153 4.28 9.71 -7.09
CA GLU A 153 5.56 9.55 -7.80
C GLU A 153 6.54 8.68 -6.99
N ILE A 154 6.60 8.87 -5.66
CA ILE A 154 7.38 7.98 -4.80
C ILE A 154 6.83 6.56 -4.91
N TYR A 155 5.51 6.39 -4.81
CA TYR A 155 4.88 5.06 -4.86
C TYR A 155 5.18 4.32 -6.16
N ILE A 156 4.93 4.91 -7.32
CA ILE A 156 5.16 4.23 -8.62
C ILE A 156 6.64 3.97 -8.92
N LYS A 157 7.53 4.77 -8.35
CA LYS A 157 8.98 4.53 -8.43
C LYS A 157 9.41 3.31 -7.60
N GLU A 158 8.81 3.14 -6.41
CA GLU A 158 9.16 2.08 -5.46
C GLU A 158 8.41 0.76 -5.74
N VAL A 159 7.28 0.80 -6.46
CA VAL A 159 6.41 -0.35 -6.76
C VAL A 159 6.02 -0.32 -8.25
N PRO A 160 6.99 -0.43 -9.18
CA PRO A 160 6.72 -0.36 -10.62
C PRO A 160 5.91 -1.54 -11.17
N GLU A 161 5.81 -2.64 -10.43
CA GLU A 161 5.03 -3.84 -10.78
C GLU A 161 3.56 -3.77 -10.34
N ASP A 162 3.12 -2.67 -9.70
CA ASP A 162 1.72 -2.53 -9.29
C ASP A 162 0.79 -2.59 -10.51
N PRO A 163 -0.29 -3.39 -10.48
CA PRO A 163 -1.24 -3.48 -11.59
C PRO A 163 -1.91 -2.14 -11.95
N GLN A 164 -1.93 -1.19 -11.01
CA GLN A 164 -2.49 0.15 -11.22
C GLN A 164 -1.45 1.19 -11.66
N TYR A 165 -0.18 0.78 -11.86
CA TYR A 165 0.94 1.68 -12.21
C TYR A 165 0.58 2.66 -13.33
N GLU A 166 0.09 2.18 -14.48
CA GLU A 166 -0.24 3.02 -15.61
C GLU A 166 -1.43 3.95 -15.30
N SER A 167 -2.42 3.48 -14.54
CA SER A 167 -3.55 4.30 -14.13
C SER A 167 -3.12 5.45 -13.20
N ILE A 168 -2.27 5.15 -12.22
CA ILE A 168 -1.73 6.15 -11.29
C ILE A 168 -0.88 7.16 -12.06
N LYS A 169 -0.03 6.72 -12.98
CA LYS A 169 0.80 7.58 -13.83
C LYS A 169 -0.03 8.53 -14.69
N ARG A 170 -1.13 8.06 -15.26
CA ARG A 170 -2.07 8.91 -16.02
C ARG A 170 -2.73 9.96 -15.13
N VAL A 171 -3.14 9.59 -13.92
CA VAL A 171 -3.70 10.56 -12.97
C VAL A 171 -2.65 11.59 -12.55
N ILE A 172 -1.41 11.18 -12.29
CA ILE A 172 -0.29 12.10 -12.03
C ILE A 172 -0.12 13.10 -13.19
N ALA A 173 -0.12 12.63 -14.43
CA ALA A 173 0.00 13.50 -15.61
C ALA A 173 -1.14 14.52 -15.67
N LEU A 174 -2.37 14.08 -15.38
CA LEU A 174 -3.53 14.96 -15.32
C LEU A 174 -3.43 15.99 -14.20
N LEU A 175 -3.04 15.58 -13.00
CA LEU A 175 -2.85 16.47 -11.85
C LEU A 175 -1.75 17.53 -12.10
N LYS A 176 -0.75 17.21 -12.93
CA LYS A 176 0.30 18.14 -13.36
C LYS A 176 -0.14 19.10 -14.47
N ASP A 177 -1.24 18.82 -15.18
CA ASP A 177 -1.77 19.73 -16.17
C ASP A 177 -2.24 21.04 -15.46
N PRO A 178 -1.72 22.21 -15.82
CA PRO A 178 -2.11 23.48 -15.20
C PRO A 178 -3.57 23.84 -15.42
N ASP A 179 -4.19 23.30 -16.46
CA ASP A 179 -5.61 23.54 -16.78
C ASP A 179 -6.52 22.67 -15.92
N PHE A 180 -6.03 21.56 -15.36
CA PHE A 180 -6.82 20.69 -14.52
C PHE A 180 -6.93 21.25 -13.10
N LYS A 181 -8.18 21.38 -12.63
CA LYS A 181 -8.51 21.81 -11.26
C LYS A 181 -9.31 20.73 -10.56
N ILE A 182 -8.91 20.41 -9.33
CA ILE A 182 -9.70 19.54 -8.46
C ILE A 182 -10.99 20.28 -8.09
N PRO A 183 -12.17 19.66 -8.23
CA PRO A 183 -13.44 20.28 -7.85
C PRO A 183 -13.45 20.68 -6.37
N PRO A 184 -14.03 21.80 -5.97
CA PRO A 184 -14.20 22.18 -4.58
C PRO A 184 -15.13 21.18 -3.84
N ALA A 185 -15.14 21.24 -2.51
CA ALA A 185 -15.85 20.26 -1.68
C ALA A 185 -17.37 20.28 -1.86
N ASP A 186 -17.91 21.41 -2.24
CA ASP A 186 -19.33 21.69 -2.48
C ASP A 186 -19.73 21.56 -3.96
N SER A 187 -18.82 21.08 -4.82
CA SER A 187 -19.10 20.85 -6.24
C SER A 187 -20.09 19.71 -6.45
N GLU A 188 -20.97 19.86 -7.45
CA GLU A 188 -21.84 18.78 -7.93
C GLU A 188 -21.04 17.64 -8.61
N ILE A 189 -19.85 17.98 -9.15
CA ILE A 189 -18.95 17.02 -9.80
C ILE A 189 -17.99 16.43 -8.75
N SER A 190 -17.95 15.11 -8.64
CA SER A 190 -17.00 14.43 -7.78
C SER A 190 -15.56 14.51 -8.30
N ILE A 191 -14.57 14.25 -7.44
CA ILE A 191 -13.16 14.19 -7.86
C ILE A 191 -12.96 13.07 -8.88
N GLU A 192 -13.59 11.91 -8.66
CA GLU A 192 -13.51 10.75 -9.54
C GLU A 192 -14.07 11.09 -10.95
N GLU A 193 -15.19 11.77 -11.00
CA GLU A 193 -15.79 12.21 -12.25
C GLU A 193 -14.92 13.25 -12.96
N ALA A 194 -14.36 14.21 -12.23
CA ALA A 194 -13.44 15.20 -12.78
C ALA A 194 -12.17 14.55 -13.35
N LEU A 195 -11.62 13.54 -12.67
CA LEU A 195 -10.48 12.77 -13.16
C LEU A 195 -10.81 12.00 -14.44
N LEU A 196 -12.02 11.45 -14.52
CA LEU A 196 -12.48 10.71 -15.71
C LEU A 196 -12.62 11.65 -16.91
N LEU A 197 -13.26 12.80 -16.73
CA LEU A 197 -13.46 13.81 -17.78
C LEU A 197 -12.12 14.45 -18.20
N GLY A 198 -11.27 14.78 -17.23
CA GLY A 198 -9.95 15.34 -17.47
C GLY A 198 -9.02 14.36 -18.20
N GLY A 199 -9.10 13.06 -17.89
CA GLY A 199 -8.36 12.01 -18.59
C GLY A 199 -8.71 11.94 -20.07
N ALA A 200 -9.99 12.03 -20.43
CA ALA A 200 -10.43 12.05 -21.83
C ALA A 200 -9.91 13.28 -22.58
N THR A 201 -9.81 14.42 -21.91
CA THR A 201 -9.24 15.67 -22.49
C THR A 201 -7.72 15.53 -22.70
N LEU A 202 -7.01 14.93 -21.74
CA LEU A 202 -5.58 14.68 -21.84
C LEU A 202 -5.27 13.74 -23.02
N ASP A 203 -5.99 12.64 -23.17
CA ASP A 203 -5.84 11.70 -24.28
C ASP A 203 -6.06 12.37 -25.65
N LYS A 204 -6.94 13.36 -25.71
CA LYS A 204 -7.15 14.15 -26.94
C LYS A 204 -5.96 15.08 -27.21
N LYS A 205 -5.47 15.80 -26.19
CA LYS A 205 -4.30 16.70 -26.32
C LYS A 205 -3.04 15.90 -26.74
N GLU A 206 -2.83 14.70 -26.19
CA GLU A 206 -1.70 13.84 -26.56
C GLU A 206 -1.76 13.43 -28.03
N ARG A 207 -2.91 12.93 -28.50
CA ARG A 207 -3.13 12.55 -29.90
C ARG A 207 -2.92 13.74 -30.87
N GLU A 208 -3.40 14.93 -30.52
CA GLU A 208 -3.18 16.12 -31.34
C GLU A 208 -1.70 16.51 -31.40
N THR A 209 -0.96 16.32 -30.30
CA THR A 209 0.47 16.60 -30.23
C THR A 209 1.29 15.61 -31.06
N GLU A 210 0.93 14.33 -31.00
CA GLU A 210 1.56 13.27 -31.83
C GLU A 210 1.32 13.53 -33.34
N ASN A 211 0.09 13.87 -33.71
CA ASN A 211 -0.25 14.20 -35.08
C ASN A 211 0.56 15.41 -35.61
N ARG A 212 0.69 16.47 -34.80
CA ARG A 212 1.52 17.65 -35.17
C ARG A 212 3.01 17.27 -35.33
N LYS A 213 3.54 16.41 -34.47
CA LYS A 213 4.93 15.93 -34.60
C LYS A 213 5.12 15.13 -35.88
N ALA A 214 4.19 14.19 -36.17
CA ALA A 214 4.22 13.38 -37.38
C ALA A 214 4.11 14.24 -38.65
N GLU A 215 3.25 15.27 -38.66
CA GLU A 215 3.16 16.22 -39.76
C GLU A 215 4.45 17.04 -39.95
N HIS A 216 5.07 17.47 -38.84
CA HIS A 216 6.32 18.23 -38.90
C HIS A 216 7.48 17.35 -39.42
N GLU A 217 7.58 16.12 -38.99
CA GLU A 217 8.58 15.15 -39.49
C GLU A 217 8.36 14.84 -40.97
N SER A 218 7.11 14.63 -41.40
CA SER A 218 6.75 14.46 -42.80
C SER A 218 7.14 15.64 -43.68
N LYS A 219 6.87 16.89 -43.20
CA LYS A 219 7.26 18.11 -43.91
C LYS A 219 8.78 18.28 -43.99
N LYS A 220 9.49 17.93 -42.90
CA LYS A 220 10.96 17.95 -42.89
C LYS A 220 11.56 16.95 -43.86
N SER A 221 11.02 15.73 -43.90
CA SER A 221 11.43 14.67 -44.85
C SER A 221 11.17 15.08 -46.31
N LYS A 222 10.01 15.69 -46.62
CA LYS A 222 9.73 16.20 -47.99
C LYS A 222 10.70 17.32 -48.40
N LYS A 223 10.99 18.25 -47.50
CA LYS A 223 11.91 19.34 -47.77
C LYS A 223 13.33 18.81 -48.03
N THR A 224 13.79 17.80 -47.30
CA THR A 224 15.10 17.18 -47.53
C THR A 224 15.16 16.42 -48.87
N LEU A 225 14.03 15.83 -49.32
CA LEU A 225 13.95 15.20 -50.65
C LEU A 225 13.93 16.22 -51.78
N GLU A 226 13.24 17.35 -51.65
CA GLU A 226 13.26 18.43 -52.62
C GLU A 226 14.65 19.09 -52.73
N ASP A 227 15.40 19.26 -51.64
CA ASP A 227 16.78 19.78 -51.64
C ASP A 227 17.75 18.82 -52.34
N ILE A 228 17.50 17.49 -52.40
CA ILE A 228 18.34 16.50 -53.09
C ILE A 228 18.08 16.51 -54.61
N TYR A 229 16.88 16.88 -55.06
CA TYR A 229 16.52 16.86 -56.48
C TYR A 229 16.86 18.16 -57.25
N ILE A 230 17.34 19.22 -56.54
CA ILE A 230 17.68 20.53 -57.16
C ILE A 230 19.16 20.60 -57.62
N ASP A 231 20.01 19.63 -57.24
CA ASP A 231 21.47 19.64 -57.57
C ASP A 231 21.83 18.83 -58.81
N ASP A 232 20.88 18.31 -59.56
CA ASP A 232 21.15 17.47 -60.78
C ASP A 232 21.05 18.24 -62.12
N ASP A 233 20.99 19.59 -62.11
CA ASP A 233 21.06 20.43 -63.35
C ASP A 233 22.36 21.27 -63.38
N LEU A 234 23.52 20.57 -63.53
CA LEU A 234 24.79 21.17 -64.01
C LEU A 234 25.51 20.24 -64.97
#